data_fc4d7c92b791c393a913aa2d79d34f77
#
_entry.id   fc4d7c92b791c393a913aa2d79d34f77
#
_cell.length_a   1.000
_cell.length_b   1.000
_cell.length_c   1.000
_cell.angle_alpha   90.00
_cell.angle_beta   90.00
_cell.angle_gamma   90.00
#
_symmetry.space_group_name_H-M   'P 1'
#
loop_
_entity.id
_entity.type
_entity.pdbx_description
1 polymer ?
#
loop_
_entity_poly.entity_id
_entity_poly.type
_entity_poly.pdbx_seq_one_letter_code
_entity_poly.pdbx_strand_id
1 'polypeptide(L)'
;MSWNNLSDRWKEYFIQILHTTARMSKDENTKVGSLIIDTDRKVVVSSSWNDLPRGVLHTTERNSRPLKYLYTLHAEQGCLINALRLNVNVNGMTMLTTLGCCPSCSCSVVNSGLSEVVTPELDYNHVSCGDVYEHSVNIMREGGVNWVFDNKLVLPIDLSLIHISE
;
A
#
# COMPACT_ATOMS: atom_id res chain seq x y z
N MET A 1 -3.46 -8.58 -17.54
CA MET A 1 -1.98 -8.79 -17.65
C MET A 1 -1.40 -8.73 -16.25
N SER A 2 -0.35 -9.50 -15.91
CA SER A 2 0.30 -9.48 -14.60
C SER A 2 1.42 -8.43 -14.55
N TRP A 3 1.80 -7.98 -13.33
CA TRP A 3 2.96 -7.14 -13.08
C TRP A 3 4.24 -7.66 -13.74
N ASN A 4 4.46 -8.98 -13.67
CA ASN A 4 5.65 -9.59 -14.24
C ASN A 4 5.75 -9.46 -15.75
N ASN A 5 4.65 -9.24 -16.44
CA ASN A 5 4.60 -9.07 -17.90
C ASN A 5 4.75 -7.62 -18.36
N LEU A 6 4.81 -6.66 -17.44
CA LEU A 6 5.12 -5.27 -17.75
C LEU A 6 6.60 -5.10 -18.09
N SER A 7 6.90 -4.23 -19.05
CA SER A 7 8.29 -3.82 -19.32
C SER A 7 8.86 -3.01 -18.16
N ASP A 8 10.19 -2.98 -18.01
CA ASP A 8 10.88 -2.24 -16.95
C ASP A 8 10.50 -0.75 -16.94
N ARG A 9 10.30 -0.16 -18.12
CA ARG A 9 9.83 1.24 -18.25
C ARG A 9 8.49 1.47 -17.57
N TRP A 10 7.52 0.54 -17.70
CA TRP A 10 6.21 0.68 -17.07
C TRP A 10 6.26 0.39 -15.57
N LYS A 11 7.05 -0.59 -15.16
CA LYS A 11 7.29 -0.85 -13.74
C LYS A 11 7.89 0.38 -13.07
N GLU A 12 8.94 0.97 -13.65
CA GLU A 12 9.58 2.17 -13.13
C GLU A 12 8.62 3.35 -13.01
N TYR A 13 7.79 3.58 -14.03
CA TYR A 13 6.76 4.61 -14.00
C TYR A 13 5.80 4.45 -12.82
N PHE A 14 5.26 3.25 -12.60
CA PHE A 14 4.35 3.00 -11.49
C PHE A 14 5.05 3.08 -10.13
N ILE A 15 6.29 2.62 -10.03
CA ILE A 15 7.09 2.71 -8.80
C ILE A 15 7.32 4.16 -8.40
N GLN A 16 7.65 5.03 -9.35
CA GLN A 16 7.83 6.46 -9.07
C GLN A 16 6.54 7.11 -8.54
N ILE A 17 5.40 6.81 -9.14
CA ILE A 17 4.09 7.29 -8.65
C ILE A 17 3.81 6.75 -7.25
N LEU A 18 4.06 5.45 -7.01
CA LEU A 18 3.88 4.81 -5.71
C LEU A 18 4.72 5.49 -4.63
N HIS A 19 5.99 5.73 -4.89
CA HIS A 19 6.89 6.41 -3.95
C HIS A 19 6.46 7.86 -3.68
N THR A 20 6.05 8.59 -4.72
CA THR A 20 5.51 9.94 -4.57
C THR A 20 4.23 9.93 -3.72
N THR A 21 3.36 8.97 -3.94
CA THR A 21 2.13 8.77 -3.15
C THR A 21 2.46 8.49 -1.68
N ALA A 22 3.41 7.59 -1.40
CA ALA A 22 3.81 7.26 -0.03
C ALA A 22 4.34 8.47 0.74
N ARG A 23 5.08 9.37 0.07
CA ARG A 23 5.61 10.60 0.69
C ARG A 23 4.54 11.58 1.16
N MET A 24 3.31 11.46 0.70
CA MET A 24 2.17 12.24 1.18
C MET A 24 1.75 11.88 2.61
N SER A 25 2.13 10.71 3.10
CA SER A 25 1.85 10.31 4.48
C SER A 25 2.49 11.26 5.49
N LYS A 26 1.72 11.64 6.50
CA LYS A 26 2.16 12.41 7.66
C LYS A 26 2.72 11.55 8.79
N ASP A 27 2.67 10.22 8.65
CA ASP A 27 3.28 9.32 9.64
C ASP A 27 4.80 9.49 9.60
N GLU A 28 5.38 9.86 10.74
CA GLU A 28 6.82 10.12 10.86
C GLU A 28 7.64 8.84 10.91
N ASN A 29 7.02 7.70 11.26
CA ASN A 29 7.73 6.43 11.45
C ASN A 29 7.62 5.51 10.23
N THR A 30 6.43 5.42 9.62
CA THR A 30 6.18 4.46 8.54
C THR A 30 5.26 5.08 7.50
N LYS A 31 5.84 5.54 6.40
CA LYS A 31 5.08 6.06 5.26
C LYS A 31 4.77 4.93 4.30
N VAL A 32 3.48 4.68 4.09
CA VAL A 32 2.99 3.65 3.16
C VAL A 32 2.17 4.30 2.07
N GLY A 33 2.44 3.92 0.82
CA GLY A 33 1.65 4.28 -0.34
C GLY A 33 1.04 3.04 -0.96
N SER A 34 -0.12 3.19 -1.59
CA SER A 34 -0.75 2.15 -2.38
C SER A 34 -1.34 2.72 -3.67
N LEU A 35 -1.26 1.94 -4.75
CA LEU A 35 -1.90 2.20 -6.03
C LEU A 35 -2.75 0.99 -6.44
N ILE A 36 -3.86 1.25 -7.13
CA ILE A 36 -4.51 0.24 -7.96
C ILE A 36 -4.25 0.62 -9.41
N ILE A 37 -3.75 -0.33 -10.18
CA ILE A 37 -3.40 -0.13 -11.60
C ILE A 37 -4.14 -1.11 -12.50
N ASP A 38 -4.54 -0.63 -13.66
CA ASP A 38 -4.94 -1.48 -14.78
C ASP A 38 -3.69 -1.76 -15.62
N THR A 39 -3.18 -2.98 -15.51
CA THR A 39 -1.95 -3.39 -16.20
C THR A 39 -2.13 -3.53 -17.71
N ASP A 40 -3.35 -3.77 -18.19
CA ASP A 40 -3.66 -3.87 -19.62
C ASP A 40 -3.70 -2.49 -20.28
N ARG A 41 -4.39 -1.54 -19.63
CA ARG A 41 -4.49 -0.14 -20.10
C ARG A 41 -3.30 0.72 -19.69
N LYS A 42 -2.47 0.25 -18.75
CA LYS A 42 -1.28 0.93 -18.21
C LYS A 42 -1.63 2.29 -17.57
N VAL A 43 -2.65 2.28 -16.73
CA VAL A 43 -3.12 3.48 -16.02
C VAL A 43 -3.18 3.24 -14.51
N VAL A 44 -2.97 4.30 -13.75
CA VAL A 44 -3.28 4.35 -12.31
C VAL A 44 -4.77 4.65 -12.16
N VAL A 45 -5.47 3.74 -11.49
CA VAL A 45 -6.92 3.81 -11.28
C VAL A 45 -7.27 4.48 -9.95
N SER A 46 -6.48 4.19 -8.94
CA SER A 46 -6.64 4.76 -7.59
C SER A 46 -5.30 4.84 -6.88
N SER A 47 -5.20 5.78 -5.97
CA SER A 47 -4.02 5.96 -5.11
C SER A 47 -4.43 6.37 -3.71
N SER A 48 -3.62 5.99 -2.72
CA SER A 48 -3.78 6.42 -1.33
C SER A 48 -2.48 6.22 -0.55
N TRP A 49 -2.42 6.83 0.62
CA TRP A 49 -1.35 6.66 1.60
C TRP A 49 -1.96 6.46 2.98
N ASN A 50 -1.17 5.95 3.92
CA ASN A 50 -1.62 5.81 5.30
C ASN A 50 -1.75 7.17 5.96
N ASP A 51 -2.96 7.48 6.45
CA ASP A 51 -3.26 8.76 7.10
C ASP A 51 -4.51 8.62 7.98
N LEU A 52 -4.85 9.65 8.74
CA LEU A 52 -6.14 9.73 9.40
C LEU A 52 -7.26 9.88 8.34
N PRO A 53 -8.47 9.33 8.60
CA PRO A 53 -9.59 9.50 7.69
C PRO A 53 -9.92 10.98 7.43
N ARG A 54 -10.49 11.27 6.28
CA ARG A 54 -10.87 12.63 5.89
C ARG A 54 -11.83 13.26 6.92
N GLY A 55 -11.54 14.50 7.32
CA GLY A 55 -12.31 15.23 8.31
C GLY A 55 -12.00 14.88 9.77
N VAL A 56 -11.17 13.87 10.01
CA VAL A 56 -10.68 13.56 11.36
C VAL A 56 -9.53 14.51 11.69
N LEU A 57 -9.63 15.15 12.86
CA LEU A 57 -8.63 16.13 13.31
C LEU A 57 -7.28 15.46 13.53
N HIS A 58 -6.26 15.98 12.86
CA HIS A 58 -4.86 15.61 13.08
C HIS A 58 -4.34 16.20 14.37
N THR A 59 -3.93 15.34 15.31
CA THR A 59 -3.22 15.74 16.53
C THR A 59 -1.97 14.87 16.68
N THR A 60 -0.97 15.39 17.35
CA THR A 60 0.25 14.64 17.69
C THR A 60 -0.09 13.35 18.44
N GLU A 61 -1.06 13.41 19.36
CA GLU A 61 -1.51 12.28 20.15
C GLU A 61 -2.07 11.16 19.24
N ARG A 62 -2.95 11.50 18.26
CA ARG A 62 -3.55 10.52 17.33
C ARG A 62 -2.55 9.95 16.33
N ASN A 63 -1.48 10.68 16.03
CA ASN A 63 -0.39 10.21 15.17
C ASN A 63 0.68 9.43 15.94
N SER A 64 0.58 9.35 17.27
CA SER A 64 1.52 8.66 18.14
C SER A 64 0.99 7.30 18.59
N ARG A 65 1.89 6.38 18.90
CA ARG A 65 1.56 5.07 19.50
C ARG A 65 1.04 5.27 20.92
N PRO A 66 0.03 4.51 21.38
CA PRO A 66 -0.69 3.46 20.65
C PRO A 66 -1.86 3.95 19.81
N LEU A 67 -2.32 5.21 19.98
CA LEU A 67 -3.56 5.69 19.37
C LEU A 67 -3.56 5.66 17.85
N LYS A 68 -2.42 5.87 17.20
CA LYS A 68 -2.34 5.83 15.74
C LYS A 68 -2.90 4.53 15.15
N TYR A 69 -2.79 3.41 15.83
CA TYR A 69 -3.32 2.12 15.35
C TYR A 69 -4.86 2.06 15.30
N LEU A 70 -5.54 2.94 16.06
CA LEU A 70 -6.99 3.03 16.07
C LEU A 70 -7.52 4.06 15.04
N TYR A 71 -6.72 5.05 14.70
CA TYR A 71 -7.14 6.18 13.88
C TYR A 71 -6.63 6.11 12.43
N THR A 72 -5.52 5.42 12.18
CA THR A 72 -4.90 5.39 10.85
C THR A 72 -5.69 4.49 9.90
N LEU A 73 -6.13 5.05 8.78
CA LEU A 73 -6.58 4.29 7.62
C LEU A 73 -5.34 3.82 6.85
N HIS A 74 -5.23 2.52 6.60
CA HIS A 74 -4.14 1.95 5.82
C HIS A 74 -4.23 2.37 4.35
N ALA A 75 -3.08 2.49 3.69
CA ALA A 75 -2.99 2.93 2.30
C ALA A 75 -3.81 2.05 1.35
N GLU A 76 -3.77 0.72 1.54
CA GLU A 76 -4.49 -0.27 0.74
C GLU A 76 -6.01 -0.08 0.85
N GLN A 77 -6.52 0.05 2.07
CA GLN A 77 -7.95 0.31 2.32
C GLN A 77 -8.37 1.67 1.76
N GLY A 78 -7.55 2.70 1.97
CA GLY A 78 -7.79 4.03 1.41
C GLY A 78 -7.86 4.01 -0.10
N CYS A 79 -7.02 3.21 -0.76
CA CYS A 79 -7.01 3.04 -2.21
C CYS A 79 -8.30 2.39 -2.72
N LEU A 80 -8.79 1.35 -2.04
CA LEU A 80 -10.07 0.69 -2.36
C LEU A 80 -11.25 1.64 -2.15
N ILE A 81 -11.27 2.39 -1.05
CA ILE A 81 -12.32 3.37 -0.75
C ILE A 81 -12.33 4.49 -1.80
N ASN A 82 -11.17 4.98 -2.23
CA ASN A 82 -11.09 6.00 -3.29
C ASN A 82 -11.65 5.48 -4.61
N ALA A 83 -11.31 4.24 -5.01
CA ALA A 83 -11.88 3.61 -6.20
C ALA A 83 -13.41 3.49 -6.09
N LEU A 84 -13.93 3.04 -4.95
CA LEU A 84 -15.37 2.94 -4.68
C LEU A 84 -16.07 4.31 -4.81
N ARG A 85 -15.48 5.37 -4.25
CA ARG A 85 -16.04 6.74 -4.35
C ARG A 85 -16.10 7.28 -5.78
N LEU A 86 -15.25 6.79 -6.64
CA LEU A 86 -15.21 7.13 -8.07
C LEU A 86 -16.05 6.17 -8.92
N ASN A 87 -16.74 5.21 -8.32
CA ASN A 87 -17.50 4.16 -8.99
C ASN A 87 -16.66 3.34 -9.97
N VAL A 88 -15.39 3.10 -9.63
CA VAL A 88 -14.49 2.30 -10.46
C VAL A 88 -14.52 0.85 -10.00
N ASN A 89 -14.81 -0.05 -10.94
CA ASN A 89 -14.70 -1.48 -10.73
C ASN A 89 -13.21 -1.89 -10.78
N VAL A 90 -12.69 -2.42 -9.68
CA VAL A 90 -11.27 -2.84 -9.55
C VAL A 90 -11.08 -4.34 -9.80
N ASN A 91 -12.13 -5.06 -10.14
CA ASN A 91 -12.08 -6.50 -10.36
C ASN A 91 -11.02 -6.88 -11.41
N GLY A 92 -10.16 -7.83 -11.08
CA GLY A 92 -9.09 -8.29 -11.96
C GLY A 92 -7.87 -7.37 -12.07
N MET A 93 -7.86 -6.23 -11.38
CA MET A 93 -6.75 -5.28 -11.39
C MET A 93 -5.63 -5.68 -10.40
N THR A 94 -4.52 -4.95 -10.45
CA THR A 94 -3.34 -5.16 -9.60
C THR A 94 -3.20 -4.02 -8.59
N MET A 95 -2.96 -4.37 -7.32
CA MET A 95 -2.57 -3.40 -6.28
C MET A 95 -1.06 -3.41 -6.09
N LEU A 96 -0.45 -2.23 -5.99
CA LEU A 96 0.94 -2.03 -5.57
C LEU A 96 0.93 -1.38 -4.20
N THR A 97 1.83 -1.79 -3.29
CA THR A 97 2.02 -1.12 -2.01
C THR A 97 3.48 -1.17 -1.57
N THR A 98 3.94 -0.13 -0.86
CA THR A 98 5.33 -0.01 -0.39
C THR A 98 5.65 -0.85 0.84
N LEU A 99 4.66 -1.53 1.41
CA LEU A 99 4.79 -2.42 2.57
C LEU A 99 3.89 -3.64 2.37
N GLY A 100 4.20 -4.76 3.02
CA GLY A 100 3.34 -5.95 3.02
C GLY A 100 1.95 -5.68 3.60
N CYS A 101 0.91 -6.28 3.01
CA CYS A 101 -0.46 -6.14 3.51
C CYS A 101 -0.65 -6.85 4.85
N CYS A 102 -1.26 -6.18 5.81
CA CYS A 102 -1.73 -6.82 7.05
C CYS A 102 -2.98 -7.69 6.78
N PRO A 103 -3.40 -8.57 7.72
CA PRO A 103 -4.56 -9.45 7.51
C PRO A 103 -5.86 -8.70 7.17
N SER A 104 -6.11 -7.56 7.82
CA SER A 104 -7.31 -6.74 7.54
C SER A 104 -7.30 -6.18 6.11
N CYS A 105 -6.14 -5.67 5.64
CA CYS A 105 -5.99 -5.23 4.25
C CYS A 105 -6.12 -6.41 3.28
N SER A 106 -5.55 -7.57 3.61
CA SER A 106 -5.67 -8.79 2.79
C SER A 106 -7.12 -9.23 2.62
N CYS A 107 -7.92 -9.20 3.68
CA CYS A 107 -9.37 -9.46 3.59
C CYS A 107 -10.07 -8.47 2.64
N SER A 108 -9.72 -7.18 2.73
CA SER A 108 -10.30 -6.15 1.88
C SER A 108 -9.92 -6.34 0.41
N VAL A 109 -8.66 -6.70 0.14
CA VAL A 109 -8.15 -6.99 -1.20
C VAL A 109 -8.87 -8.17 -1.83
N VAL A 110 -8.98 -9.30 -1.12
CA VAL A 110 -9.68 -10.50 -1.60
C VAL A 110 -11.14 -10.16 -1.94
N ASN A 111 -11.85 -9.48 -1.03
CA ASN A 111 -13.26 -9.14 -1.23
C ASN A 111 -13.50 -8.08 -2.33
N SER A 112 -12.49 -7.31 -2.71
CA SER A 112 -12.61 -6.31 -3.78
C SER A 112 -12.54 -6.90 -5.19
N GLY A 113 -12.12 -8.14 -5.33
CA GLY A 113 -11.94 -8.81 -6.62
C GLY A 113 -10.62 -8.47 -7.33
N LEU A 114 -9.67 -7.83 -6.64
CA LEU A 114 -8.32 -7.66 -7.18
C LEU A 114 -7.69 -9.04 -7.45
N SER A 115 -6.99 -9.17 -8.56
CA SER A 115 -6.37 -10.45 -8.97
C SER A 115 -4.91 -10.58 -8.51
N GLU A 116 -4.26 -9.46 -8.24
CA GLU A 116 -2.83 -9.45 -7.93
C GLU A 116 -2.48 -8.34 -6.94
N VAL A 117 -1.56 -8.64 -6.04
CA VAL A 117 -0.90 -7.65 -5.16
C VAL A 117 0.60 -7.73 -5.35
N VAL A 118 1.26 -6.60 -5.45
CA VAL A 118 2.72 -6.49 -5.53
C VAL A 118 3.23 -5.70 -4.33
N THR A 119 4.14 -6.30 -3.59
CA THR A 119 4.76 -5.68 -2.41
C THR A 119 6.27 -5.92 -2.44
N PRO A 120 7.05 -5.23 -1.60
CA PRO A 120 8.37 -5.74 -1.22
C PRO A 120 8.26 -7.12 -0.56
N GLU A 121 9.36 -7.83 -0.46
CA GLU A 121 9.45 -9.03 0.37
C GLU A 121 8.99 -8.74 1.79
N LEU A 122 8.33 -9.71 2.42
CA LEU A 122 7.76 -9.55 3.75
C LEU A 122 8.86 -9.56 4.81
N ASP A 123 8.95 -8.49 5.57
CA ASP A 123 9.81 -8.44 6.75
C ASP A 123 9.06 -8.97 7.98
N TYR A 124 9.28 -10.25 8.29
CA TYR A 124 8.66 -10.91 9.44
C TYR A 124 9.15 -10.35 10.80
N ASN A 125 10.18 -9.53 10.81
CA ASN A 125 10.63 -8.81 12.00
C ASN A 125 10.03 -7.39 12.11
N HIS A 126 9.17 -7.00 11.16
CA HIS A 126 8.56 -5.68 11.17
C HIS A 126 7.70 -5.48 12.41
N VAL A 127 7.98 -4.41 13.16
CA VAL A 127 7.43 -4.12 14.50
C VAL A 127 5.89 -4.03 14.57
N SER A 128 5.23 -3.74 13.45
CA SER A 128 3.78 -3.54 13.43
C SER A 128 2.99 -4.71 12.85
N CYS A 129 3.58 -5.53 12.00
CA CYS A 129 2.84 -6.55 11.25
C CYS A 129 3.66 -7.81 10.88
N GLY A 130 4.94 -7.89 11.28
CA GLY A 130 5.78 -9.03 10.92
C GLY A 130 5.23 -10.37 11.40
N ASP A 131 4.75 -10.44 12.62
CA ASP A 131 4.21 -11.63 13.27
C ASP A 131 2.85 -12.09 12.70
N VAL A 132 2.15 -11.26 11.94
CA VAL A 132 0.84 -11.57 11.35
C VAL A 132 0.88 -11.82 9.84
N TYR A 133 2.03 -11.67 9.17
CA TYR A 133 2.13 -11.85 7.73
C TYR A 133 1.80 -13.25 7.24
N GLU A 134 2.04 -14.29 8.06
CA GLU A 134 1.64 -15.65 7.71
C GLU A 134 0.13 -15.74 7.46
N HIS A 135 -0.67 -15.09 8.29
CA HIS A 135 -2.12 -15.03 8.12
C HIS A 135 -2.51 -14.27 6.84
N SER A 136 -1.83 -13.17 6.54
CA SER A 136 -2.03 -12.40 5.31
C SER A 136 -1.77 -13.25 4.07
N VAL A 137 -0.68 -14.01 4.06
CA VAL A 137 -0.33 -14.93 2.96
C VAL A 137 -1.39 -15.99 2.77
N ASN A 138 -1.89 -16.59 3.87
CA ASN A 138 -2.95 -17.59 3.82
C ASN A 138 -4.25 -17.01 3.25
N ILE A 139 -4.68 -15.81 3.71
CA ILE A 139 -5.89 -15.13 3.22
C ILE A 139 -5.78 -14.87 1.71
N MET A 140 -4.67 -14.32 1.23
CA MET A 140 -4.46 -14.03 -0.19
C MET A 140 -4.47 -15.31 -1.03
N ARG A 141 -3.74 -16.35 -0.59
CA ARG A 141 -3.65 -17.62 -1.30
C ARG A 141 -5.02 -18.31 -1.41
N GLU A 142 -5.76 -18.41 -0.31
CA GLU A 142 -7.07 -19.04 -0.28
C GLU A 142 -8.12 -18.23 -1.06
N GLY A 143 -7.99 -16.91 -1.03
CA GLY A 143 -8.82 -15.99 -1.82
C GLY A 143 -8.47 -15.91 -3.30
N GLY A 144 -7.43 -16.62 -3.76
CA GLY A 144 -7.05 -16.68 -5.18
C GLY A 144 -6.34 -15.42 -5.68
N VAL A 145 -5.84 -14.56 -4.79
CA VAL A 145 -5.06 -13.37 -5.14
C VAL A 145 -3.59 -13.76 -5.31
N ASN A 146 -3.01 -13.42 -6.46
CA ASN A 146 -1.60 -13.61 -6.73
C ASN A 146 -0.76 -12.58 -5.97
N TRP A 147 0.12 -13.02 -5.08
CA TRP A 147 1.03 -12.13 -4.36
C TRP A 147 2.43 -12.19 -4.97
N VAL A 148 2.86 -11.08 -5.54
CA VAL A 148 4.16 -10.91 -6.21
C VAL A 148 5.07 -10.05 -5.34
N PHE A 149 6.35 -10.38 -5.29
CA PHE A 149 7.36 -9.61 -4.57
C PHE A 149 8.27 -8.85 -5.54
N ASP A 150 8.44 -7.53 -5.27
CA ASP A 150 9.37 -6.68 -5.99
C ASP A 150 9.96 -5.63 -5.02
N ASN A 151 11.22 -5.83 -4.63
CA ASN A 151 11.90 -4.97 -3.66
C ASN A 151 12.14 -3.53 -4.13
N LYS A 152 11.93 -3.23 -5.40
CA LYS A 152 11.94 -1.85 -5.90
C LYS A 152 10.76 -1.02 -5.38
N LEU A 153 9.72 -1.67 -4.84
CA LEU A 153 8.59 -0.98 -4.22
C LEU A 153 8.90 -0.43 -2.82
N VAL A 154 10.00 -0.86 -2.18
CA VAL A 154 10.44 -0.26 -0.90
C VAL A 154 10.61 1.24 -1.09
N LEU A 155 9.97 2.05 -0.23
CA LEU A 155 10.15 3.49 -0.26
C LEU A 155 11.60 3.83 0.11
N PRO A 156 12.37 4.48 -0.78
CA PRO A 156 13.74 4.87 -0.46
C PRO A 156 13.77 5.87 0.70
N ILE A 157 14.75 5.71 1.58
CA ILE A 157 15.02 6.71 2.63
C ILE A 157 15.47 7.99 1.93
N ASP A 158 14.72 9.06 2.11
CA ASP A 158 15.10 10.37 1.59
C ASP A 158 16.13 11.02 2.53
N LEU A 159 17.39 10.83 2.20
CA LEU A 159 18.51 11.38 2.97
C LEU A 159 18.54 12.93 2.95
N SER A 160 17.85 13.57 1.99
CA SER A 160 17.77 15.03 1.92
C SER A 160 16.87 15.64 3.00
N LEU A 161 16.02 14.83 3.64
CA LEU A 161 15.14 15.26 4.73
C LEU A 161 15.76 15.02 6.12
N ILE A 162 16.94 14.43 6.20
CA ILE A 162 17.69 14.33 7.44
C ILE A 162 18.32 15.71 7.67
N HIS A 163 17.54 16.61 8.27
CA HIS A 163 18.13 17.82 8.86
C HIS A 163 18.97 17.35 10.04
N ILE A 164 20.28 17.40 9.86
CA ILE A 164 21.23 17.37 10.97
C ILE A 164 20.98 18.70 11.70
N SER A 165 20.18 18.65 12.77
CA SER A 165 20.14 19.74 13.74
C SER A 165 21.47 19.72 14.47
N GLU A 166 22.37 20.64 14.11
CA GLU A 166 23.52 21.00 14.93
C GLU A 166 23.07 21.70 16.22
#